data_a432a7f00529520e060b60214458a423
#
_entry.id   a432a7f00529520e060b60214458a423
#
_cell.length_a   1.000
_cell.length_b   1.000
_cell.length_c   1.000
_cell.angle_alpha   90.00
_cell.angle_beta   90.00
_cell.angle_gamma   90.00
#
_symmetry.space_group_name_H-M   'P 1'
#
loop_
_entity.id
_entity.type
_entity.pdbx_description
1 polymer ?
#
loop_
_entity_poly.entity_id
_entity_poly.type
_entity_poly.pdbx_seq_one_letter_code
_entity_poly.pdbx_strand_id
1 'polypeptide(L)'
;AFKEVVTSIEKCEAIISDISPLGIHIGRQVGIPTILIENFTWDWIYEKYLEEFPDFQKHIGKLSNIYKSVDLHIQATPFCKPNANAIKVPPIFRKHRKNREVLRKSLLTSPADKLILVTTGGISKSFEYSKVLLSEKSCTFVLSSSKAKIVRKGNIIFLPVNSGFHYPDIVRASDVVVGKVGYGTLAECWSANIPILGCYRDDFRESEKLEDFARQHLCSESITLKELENGSWLTRAMDIQPSKEYGETSGRRSGSESAAKEIINFMIETVKNSGN
;
A
#
# COMPACT_ATOMS: atom_id res chain seq x y z
N ALA A 1 26.44 11.71 -9.05
CA ALA A 1 25.20 10.95 -8.78
C ALA A 1 25.00 9.80 -9.78
N PHE A 2 24.76 10.06 -11.11
CA PHE A 2 24.47 8.99 -12.08
C PHE A 2 25.64 8.00 -12.24
N LYS A 3 26.87 8.48 -12.42
CA LYS A 3 28.07 7.63 -12.53
C LYS A 3 28.31 6.76 -11.29
N GLU A 4 28.09 7.30 -10.11
CA GLU A 4 28.24 6.56 -8.83
C GLU A 4 27.22 5.44 -8.72
N VAL A 5 25.97 5.69 -9.15
CA VAL A 5 24.91 4.66 -9.18
C VAL A 5 25.29 3.54 -10.16
N VAL A 6 25.76 3.88 -11.36
CA VAL A 6 26.22 2.90 -12.37
C VAL A 6 27.32 2.01 -11.80
N THR A 7 28.37 2.59 -11.19
CA THR A 7 29.48 1.82 -10.60
C THR A 7 29.04 0.90 -9.46
N SER A 8 28.01 1.30 -8.70
CA SER A 8 27.45 0.45 -7.63
C SER A 8 26.61 -0.71 -8.16
N ILE A 9 25.95 -0.51 -9.30
CA ILE A 9 25.05 -1.47 -9.94
C ILE A 9 25.80 -2.54 -10.74
N GLU A 10 26.98 -2.24 -11.30
CA GLU A 10 27.78 -3.20 -12.08
C GLU A 10 28.11 -4.50 -11.34
N LYS A 11 27.97 -4.51 -10.00
CA LYS A 11 28.17 -5.70 -9.16
C LYS A 11 26.87 -6.45 -8.85
N CYS A 12 25.74 -5.98 -9.35
CA CYS A 12 24.44 -6.60 -9.12
C CYS A 12 24.14 -7.62 -10.22
N GLU A 13 23.54 -8.73 -9.85
CA GLU A 13 23.11 -9.77 -10.78
C GLU A 13 21.76 -9.46 -11.44
N ALA A 14 20.95 -8.63 -10.80
CA ALA A 14 19.66 -8.15 -11.30
C ALA A 14 19.25 -6.84 -10.64
N ILE A 15 18.35 -6.10 -11.28
CA ILE A 15 17.71 -4.91 -10.74
C ILE A 15 16.23 -5.15 -10.58
N ILE A 16 15.71 -5.07 -9.35
CA ILE A 16 14.28 -5.14 -9.06
C ILE A 16 13.77 -3.71 -8.89
N SER A 17 12.81 -3.34 -9.72
CA SER A 17 12.15 -2.03 -9.69
C SER A 17 10.72 -2.16 -9.19
N ASP A 18 10.41 -1.50 -8.07
CA ASP A 18 9.07 -1.27 -7.60
C ASP A 18 8.55 0.03 -8.25
N ILE A 19 7.80 -0.14 -9.35
CA ILE A 19 7.22 0.93 -10.20
C ILE A 19 8.25 1.89 -10.83
N SER A 20 9.46 2.00 -10.30
CA SER A 20 10.44 3.00 -10.72
C SER A 20 11.01 2.72 -12.11
N PRO A 21 10.90 3.65 -13.09
CA PRO A 21 11.51 3.47 -14.41
C PRO A 21 13.04 3.61 -14.38
N LEU A 22 13.60 4.26 -13.35
CA LEU A 22 15.03 4.56 -13.29
C LEU A 22 15.88 3.28 -13.22
N GLY A 23 15.52 2.31 -12.38
CA GLY A 23 16.24 1.05 -12.25
C GLY A 23 16.25 0.27 -13.57
N ILE A 24 15.12 0.23 -14.27
CA ILE A 24 14.97 -0.43 -15.56
C ILE A 24 15.87 0.25 -16.60
N HIS A 25 15.81 1.58 -16.68
CA HIS A 25 16.61 2.36 -17.62
C HIS A 25 18.11 2.13 -17.43
N ILE A 26 18.58 2.15 -16.18
CA ILE A 26 20.00 1.94 -15.87
C ILE A 26 20.40 0.49 -16.17
N GLY A 27 19.61 -0.50 -15.76
CA GLY A 27 19.92 -1.91 -16.02
C GLY A 27 20.08 -2.22 -17.50
N ARG A 28 19.20 -1.64 -18.33
CA ARG A 28 19.31 -1.77 -19.80
C ARG A 28 20.59 -1.14 -20.35
N GLN A 29 21.07 -0.03 -19.78
CA GLN A 29 22.32 0.61 -20.24
C GLN A 29 23.57 -0.18 -19.89
N VAL A 30 23.57 -0.90 -18.77
CA VAL A 30 24.74 -1.67 -18.29
C VAL A 30 24.62 -3.17 -18.56
N GLY A 31 23.55 -3.63 -19.20
CA GLY A 31 23.35 -5.03 -19.56
C GLY A 31 22.98 -5.95 -18.38
N ILE A 32 22.42 -5.40 -17.30
CA ILE A 32 21.97 -6.17 -16.13
C ILE A 32 20.48 -6.47 -16.25
N PRO A 33 20.04 -7.72 -15.99
CA PRO A 33 18.65 -8.12 -16.04
C PRO A 33 17.75 -7.23 -15.17
N THR A 34 16.59 -6.84 -15.70
CA THR A 34 15.66 -5.91 -15.06
C THR A 34 14.32 -6.59 -14.78
N ILE A 35 13.85 -6.43 -13.56
CA ILE A 35 12.60 -7.01 -13.06
C ILE A 35 11.70 -5.87 -12.61
N LEU A 36 10.49 -5.79 -13.18
CA LEU A 36 9.47 -4.84 -12.77
C LEU A 36 8.44 -5.55 -11.89
N ILE A 37 8.19 -5.00 -10.71
CA ILE A 37 7.05 -5.36 -9.86
C ILE A 37 6.18 -4.11 -9.75
N GLU A 38 4.88 -4.24 -10.10
CA GLU A 38 4.01 -3.07 -10.10
C GLU A 38 2.53 -3.45 -9.88
N ASN A 39 1.74 -2.48 -9.48
CA ASN A 39 0.30 -2.47 -9.57
C ASN A 39 -0.20 -1.40 -10.56
N PHE A 40 0.64 -0.43 -10.90
CA PHE A 40 0.48 0.52 -11.99
C PHE A 40 1.82 0.95 -12.56
N THR A 41 1.81 1.56 -13.76
CA THR A 41 2.99 2.22 -14.35
C THR A 41 2.74 3.72 -14.53
N TRP A 42 3.79 4.54 -14.45
CA TRP A 42 3.66 6.00 -14.52
C TRP A 42 3.16 6.49 -15.88
N ASP A 43 3.45 5.81 -16.99
CA ASP A 43 2.87 6.12 -18.29
C ASP A 43 1.35 6.02 -18.26
N TRP A 44 0.79 4.97 -17.63
CA TRP A 44 -0.65 4.82 -17.47
C TRP A 44 -1.25 5.89 -16.54
N ILE A 45 -0.58 6.25 -15.45
CA ILE A 45 -1.05 7.32 -14.56
C ILE A 45 -1.12 8.65 -15.31
N TYR A 46 -0.07 9.00 -16.08
CA TYR A 46 0.03 10.29 -16.75
C TYR A 46 -0.92 10.43 -17.96
N GLU A 47 -1.42 9.34 -18.53
CA GLU A 47 -2.47 9.39 -19.56
C GLU A 47 -3.70 10.20 -19.13
N LYS A 48 -4.06 10.19 -17.83
CA LYS A 48 -5.20 10.94 -17.28
C LYS A 48 -5.04 12.45 -17.43
N TYR A 49 -3.82 12.95 -17.45
CA TYR A 49 -3.54 14.38 -17.45
C TYR A 49 -3.29 14.97 -18.85
N LEU A 50 -3.45 14.17 -19.91
CA LEU A 50 -3.16 14.60 -21.28
C LEU A 50 -4.07 15.72 -21.78
N GLU A 51 -5.31 15.77 -21.36
CA GLU A 51 -6.25 16.83 -21.72
C GLU A 51 -5.80 18.19 -21.18
N GLU A 52 -5.28 18.23 -19.95
CA GLU A 52 -4.80 19.43 -19.28
C GLU A 52 -3.35 19.75 -19.66
N PHE A 53 -2.52 18.72 -19.83
CA PHE A 53 -1.07 18.82 -20.10
C PHE A 53 -0.66 17.96 -21.30
N PRO A 54 -0.95 18.40 -22.57
CA PRO A 54 -0.63 17.62 -23.78
C PRO A 54 0.86 17.28 -23.92
N ASP A 55 1.74 18.11 -23.39
CA ASP A 55 3.19 17.88 -23.39
C ASP A 55 3.63 16.59 -22.67
N PHE A 56 2.78 16.01 -21.82
CA PHE A 56 3.06 14.74 -21.18
C PHE A 56 3.14 13.58 -22.17
N GLN A 57 2.55 13.71 -23.37
CA GLN A 57 2.58 12.67 -24.40
C GLN A 57 4.01 12.17 -24.70
N LYS A 58 4.99 13.07 -24.80
CA LYS A 58 6.40 12.71 -25.03
C LYS A 58 7.02 11.94 -23.87
N HIS A 59 6.61 12.24 -22.64
CA HIS A 59 7.09 11.56 -21.43
C HIS A 59 6.42 10.19 -21.28
N ILE A 60 5.13 10.08 -21.54
CA ILE A 60 4.38 8.83 -21.56
C ILE A 60 5.01 7.84 -22.53
N GLY A 61 5.31 8.28 -23.78
CA GLY A 61 5.97 7.41 -24.76
C GLY A 61 7.34 6.89 -24.30
N LYS A 62 8.15 7.75 -23.66
CA LYS A 62 9.44 7.34 -23.09
C LYS A 62 9.28 6.33 -21.96
N LEU A 63 8.37 6.58 -21.02
CA LEU A 63 8.10 5.69 -19.89
C LEU A 63 7.57 4.34 -20.38
N SER A 64 6.61 4.34 -21.31
CA SER A 64 6.07 3.12 -21.90
C SER A 64 7.15 2.25 -22.54
N ASN A 65 8.10 2.86 -23.27
CA ASN A 65 9.22 2.13 -23.85
C ASN A 65 10.14 1.53 -22.78
N ILE A 66 10.39 2.24 -21.69
CA ILE A 66 11.19 1.73 -20.57
C ILE A 66 10.47 0.53 -19.93
N TYR A 67 9.18 0.64 -19.59
CA TYR A 67 8.43 -0.45 -18.98
C TYR A 67 8.28 -1.68 -19.89
N LYS A 68 8.17 -1.48 -21.20
CA LYS A 68 8.14 -2.59 -22.18
C LYS A 68 9.49 -3.32 -22.34
N SER A 69 10.58 -2.70 -21.92
CA SER A 69 11.93 -3.25 -22.09
C SER A 69 12.39 -4.14 -20.94
N VAL A 70 11.56 -4.38 -19.93
CA VAL A 70 11.93 -5.25 -18.79
C VAL A 70 12.06 -6.71 -19.20
N ASP A 71 12.96 -7.41 -18.56
CA ASP A 71 13.21 -8.82 -18.83
C ASP A 71 12.19 -9.73 -18.10
N LEU A 72 11.75 -9.32 -16.91
CA LEU A 72 10.65 -9.97 -16.17
C LEU A 72 9.66 -8.94 -15.66
N HIS A 73 8.36 -9.15 -15.94
CA HIS A 73 7.28 -8.29 -15.49
C HIS A 73 6.34 -9.05 -14.55
N ILE A 74 6.15 -8.52 -13.33
CA ILE A 74 5.27 -9.07 -12.30
C ILE A 74 4.22 -8.03 -11.94
N GLN A 75 2.93 -8.39 -12.06
CA GLN A 75 1.80 -7.54 -11.67
C GLN A 75 1.20 -8.00 -10.36
N ALA A 76 1.20 -7.13 -9.35
CA ALA A 76 0.62 -7.38 -8.03
C ALA A 76 -0.84 -6.91 -7.97
N THR A 77 -1.75 -7.81 -7.58
CA THR A 77 -3.18 -7.50 -7.43
C THR A 77 -3.40 -6.48 -6.27
N PRO A 78 -4.29 -5.49 -6.42
CA PRO A 78 -4.99 -5.10 -7.64
C PRO A 78 -4.09 -4.33 -8.60
N PHE A 79 -3.89 -4.84 -9.81
CA PHE A 79 -3.16 -4.14 -10.85
C PHE A 79 -4.11 -3.29 -11.71
N CYS A 80 -3.65 -2.12 -12.13
CA CYS A 80 -4.49 -1.12 -12.78
C CYS A 80 -4.71 -1.37 -14.27
N LYS A 81 -3.66 -1.76 -15.00
CA LYS A 81 -3.70 -2.04 -16.44
C LYS A 81 -3.17 -3.46 -16.68
N PRO A 82 -4.05 -4.43 -17.01
CA PRO A 82 -3.61 -5.79 -17.27
C PRO A 82 -2.58 -5.88 -18.40
N ASN A 83 -1.50 -6.62 -18.17
CA ASN A 83 -0.52 -7.00 -19.18
C ASN A 83 -0.55 -8.51 -19.37
N ALA A 84 -0.76 -8.97 -20.62
CA ALA A 84 -0.85 -10.39 -20.92
C ALA A 84 0.47 -11.15 -20.69
N ASN A 85 1.58 -10.45 -20.82
CA ASN A 85 2.93 -11.03 -20.66
C ASN A 85 3.45 -10.95 -19.21
N ALA A 86 2.73 -10.28 -18.30
CA ALA A 86 3.14 -10.19 -16.91
C ALA A 86 2.65 -11.39 -16.11
N ILE A 87 3.49 -11.84 -15.19
CA ILE A 87 3.13 -12.83 -14.17
C ILE A 87 2.29 -12.12 -13.12
N LYS A 88 1.09 -12.65 -12.87
CA LYS A 88 0.17 -12.07 -11.89
C LYS A 88 0.34 -12.74 -10.54
N VAL A 89 0.47 -11.93 -9.50
CA VAL A 89 0.60 -12.40 -8.12
C VAL A 89 -0.48 -11.78 -7.23
N PRO A 90 -0.85 -12.44 -6.11
CA PRO A 90 -1.73 -11.87 -5.10
C PRO A 90 -1.22 -10.52 -4.57
N PRO A 91 -2.03 -9.80 -3.77
CA PRO A 91 -1.57 -8.57 -3.14
C PRO A 91 -0.26 -8.75 -2.37
N ILE A 92 0.68 -7.83 -2.58
CA ILE A 92 1.95 -7.82 -1.86
C ILE A 92 1.79 -6.95 -0.62
N PHE A 93 1.98 -7.54 0.55
CA PHE A 93 1.86 -6.86 1.83
C PHE A 93 2.98 -7.26 2.78
N ARG A 94 3.27 -6.39 3.75
CA ARG A 94 4.20 -6.67 4.84
C ARG A 94 3.52 -7.56 5.88
N LYS A 95 4.16 -8.67 6.22
CA LYS A 95 3.61 -9.61 7.24
C LYS A 95 3.59 -8.95 8.61
N HIS A 96 2.51 -9.17 9.37
CA HIS A 96 2.46 -8.83 10.79
C HIS A 96 3.44 -9.72 11.58
N ARG A 97 3.93 -9.18 12.70
CA ARG A 97 4.96 -9.82 13.55
C ARG A 97 4.43 -10.20 14.93
N LYS A 98 3.41 -9.47 15.42
CA LYS A 98 2.84 -9.63 16.76
C LYS A 98 1.45 -10.22 16.71
N ASN A 99 1.09 -10.95 17.77
CA ASN A 99 -0.28 -11.39 17.99
C ASN A 99 -1.20 -10.17 18.20
N ARG A 100 -2.40 -10.22 17.63
CA ARG A 100 -3.43 -9.18 17.73
C ARG A 100 -3.74 -8.82 19.18
N GLU A 101 -3.96 -9.83 20.02
CA GLU A 101 -4.35 -9.64 21.43
C GLU A 101 -3.24 -8.96 22.25
N VAL A 102 -1.98 -9.35 22.03
CA VAL A 102 -0.83 -8.76 22.71
C VAL A 102 -0.73 -7.28 22.39
N LEU A 103 -0.91 -6.92 21.10
CA LEU A 103 -0.84 -5.52 20.71
C LEU A 103 -2.05 -4.72 21.23
N ARG A 104 -3.25 -5.28 21.16
CA ARG A 104 -4.45 -4.63 21.72
C ARG A 104 -4.30 -4.30 23.19
N LYS A 105 -3.78 -5.22 24.01
CA LYS A 105 -3.50 -4.96 25.43
C LYS A 105 -2.59 -3.74 25.67
N SER A 106 -1.69 -3.44 24.75
CA SER A 106 -0.78 -2.27 24.86
C SER A 106 -1.39 -0.97 24.34
N LEU A 107 -2.41 -1.04 23.49
CA LEU A 107 -3.01 0.11 22.82
C LEU A 107 -4.34 0.52 23.45
N LEU A 108 -5.21 -0.42 23.78
CA LEU A 108 -6.56 -0.13 24.24
C LEU A 108 -6.61 0.59 25.59
N THR A 109 -7.57 1.48 25.74
CA THR A 109 -7.93 2.10 27.03
C THR A 109 -8.70 1.12 27.88
N SER A 110 -9.59 0.35 27.24
CA SER A 110 -10.33 -0.79 27.84
C SER A 110 -10.30 -1.98 26.89
N PRO A 111 -10.29 -3.24 27.38
CA PRO A 111 -10.37 -4.43 26.51
C PRO A 111 -11.60 -4.47 25.61
N ALA A 112 -12.70 -3.84 26.04
CA ALA A 112 -13.94 -3.75 25.28
C ALA A 112 -13.93 -2.65 24.20
N ASP A 113 -12.95 -1.75 24.20
CA ASP A 113 -12.90 -0.65 23.25
C ASP A 113 -12.72 -1.16 21.81
N LYS A 114 -13.44 -0.51 20.88
CA LYS A 114 -13.16 -0.65 19.46
C LYS A 114 -11.86 0.10 19.11
N LEU A 115 -10.92 -0.57 18.46
CA LEU A 115 -9.66 0.02 18.02
C LEU A 115 -9.79 0.53 16.59
N ILE A 116 -9.72 1.83 16.41
CA ILE A 116 -9.85 2.48 15.11
C ILE A 116 -8.50 3.08 14.70
N LEU A 117 -7.94 2.60 13.59
CA LEU A 117 -6.74 3.19 13.00
C LEU A 117 -7.15 4.27 12.00
N VAL A 118 -6.70 5.50 12.23
CA VAL A 118 -6.93 6.62 11.30
C VAL A 118 -5.65 6.91 10.53
N THR A 119 -5.68 6.73 9.20
CA THR A 119 -4.55 6.96 8.31
C THR A 119 -4.71 8.22 7.47
N THR A 120 -3.64 8.99 7.35
CA THR A 120 -3.63 10.26 6.60
C THR A 120 -2.83 10.18 5.30
N GLY A 121 -2.33 8.97 4.95
CA GLY A 121 -1.53 8.79 3.76
C GLY A 121 -0.16 9.49 3.82
N GLY A 122 0.46 9.54 5.01
CA GLY A 122 1.77 10.16 5.19
C GLY A 122 1.76 11.69 5.36
N ILE A 123 0.60 12.34 5.23
CA ILE A 123 0.47 13.79 5.44
C ILE A 123 -0.01 14.03 6.87
N SER A 124 0.86 14.62 7.69
CA SER A 124 0.50 15.06 9.03
C SER A 124 -0.32 16.37 8.95
N LYS A 125 -1.63 16.25 9.07
CA LYS A 125 -2.52 17.40 9.28
C LYS A 125 -3.03 17.36 10.72
N SER A 126 -3.18 18.54 11.34
CA SER A 126 -3.95 18.68 12.57
C SER A 126 -5.43 18.62 12.19
N PHE A 127 -6.09 17.55 12.57
CA PHE A 127 -7.50 17.39 12.26
C PHE A 127 -8.38 18.01 13.34
N GLU A 128 -9.39 18.78 12.94
CA GLU A 128 -10.34 19.44 13.84
C GLU A 128 -11.24 18.43 14.60
N TYR A 129 -11.33 17.19 14.11
CA TYR A 129 -12.18 16.15 14.69
C TYR A 129 -11.70 15.60 16.05
N SER A 130 -10.58 16.08 16.59
CA SER A 130 -10.08 15.57 17.87
C SER A 130 -11.10 15.67 19.01
N LYS A 131 -11.99 16.66 18.99
CA LYS A 131 -13.08 16.79 19.98
C LYS A 131 -14.12 15.68 19.81
N VAL A 132 -14.50 15.36 18.57
CA VAL A 132 -15.45 14.29 18.24
C VAL A 132 -14.90 12.93 18.70
N LEU A 133 -13.64 12.63 18.39
CA LEU A 133 -13.01 11.38 18.82
C LEU A 133 -12.88 11.28 20.34
N LEU A 134 -12.58 12.39 21.04
CA LEU A 134 -12.47 12.41 22.48
C LEU A 134 -13.80 12.20 23.20
N SER A 135 -14.94 12.49 22.56
CA SER A 135 -16.27 12.26 23.13
C SER A 135 -16.70 10.79 23.08
N GLU A 136 -16.18 9.99 22.11
CA GLU A 136 -16.54 8.58 21.96
C GLU A 136 -15.67 7.69 22.87
N LYS A 137 -16.21 7.34 24.05
CA LYS A 137 -15.47 6.65 25.11
C LYS A 137 -15.34 5.14 24.89
N SER A 138 -16.13 4.57 24.00
CA SER A 138 -16.08 3.14 23.66
C SER A 138 -15.03 2.79 22.61
N CYS A 139 -14.27 3.79 22.14
CA CYS A 139 -13.22 3.64 21.14
C CYS A 139 -11.85 4.06 21.64
N THR A 140 -10.83 3.36 21.19
CA THR A 140 -9.43 3.84 21.18
C THR A 140 -9.02 4.16 19.74
N PHE A 141 -8.51 5.37 19.51
CA PHE A 141 -8.08 5.81 18.19
C PHE A 141 -6.55 5.82 18.10
N VAL A 142 -6.02 5.28 17.01
CA VAL A 142 -4.59 5.37 16.68
C VAL A 142 -4.41 6.25 15.46
N LEU A 143 -3.67 7.34 15.61
CA LEU A 143 -3.41 8.32 14.56
C LEU A 143 -1.92 8.44 14.27
N SER A 144 -1.56 8.51 12.98
CA SER A 144 -0.20 8.88 12.57
C SER A 144 0.12 10.32 13.02
N SER A 145 1.35 10.56 13.46
CA SER A 145 1.76 11.86 14.01
C SER A 145 3.15 12.28 13.58
N SER A 146 3.35 13.58 13.36
CA SER A 146 4.67 14.21 13.17
C SER A 146 5.43 14.44 14.48
N LYS A 147 4.86 14.11 15.65
CA LYS A 147 5.52 14.26 16.95
C LYS A 147 6.71 13.31 17.05
N ALA A 148 7.72 13.67 17.84
CA ALA A 148 8.92 12.84 18.04
C ALA A 148 8.67 11.63 18.95
N LYS A 149 7.61 11.68 19.79
CA LYS A 149 7.30 10.63 20.78
C LYS A 149 5.80 10.25 20.69
N ILE A 150 5.50 9.06 21.18
CA ILE A 150 4.11 8.62 21.36
C ILE A 150 3.44 9.53 22.39
N VAL A 151 2.28 10.06 22.01
CA VAL A 151 1.47 10.89 22.89
C VAL A 151 0.08 10.30 23.00
N ARG A 152 -0.38 10.10 24.22
CA ARG A 152 -1.75 9.68 24.51
C ARG A 152 -2.54 10.88 25.08
N LYS A 153 -3.70 11.15 24.47
CA LYS A 153 -4.63 12.19 24.93
C LYS A 153 -6.02 11.57 25.05
N GLY A 154 -6.42 11.21 26.26
CA GLY A 154 -7.63 10.44 26.48
C GLY A 154 -7.57 9.10 25.74
N ASN A 155 -8.55 8.83 24.91
CA ASN A 155 -8.68 7.66 24.07
C ASN A 155 -7.96 7.77 22.71
N ILE A 156 -7.18 8.82 22.48
CA ILE A 156 -6.42 9.02 21.24
C ILE A 156 -4.94 8.76 21.48
N ILE A 157 -4.32 7.93 20.63
CA ILE A 157 -2.89 7.61 20.61
C ILE A 157 -2.29 8.23 19.34
N PHE A 158 -1.38 9.16 19.49
CA PHE A 158 -0.60 9.72 18.41
C PHE A 158 0.71 8.95 18.26
N LEU A 159 0.87 8.22 17.15
CA LEU A 159 2.05 7.41 16.86
C LEU A 159 2.97 8.15 15.87
N PRO A 160 4.20 8.49 16.26
CA PRO A 160 5.21 8.97 15.32
C PRO A 160 5.59 7.87 14.31
N VAL A 161 6.13 8.29 13.16
CA VAL A 161 6.62 7.36 12.12
C VAL A 161 7.61 6.36 12.72
N ASN A 162 8.51 6.82 13.60
CA ASN A 162 9.52 6.00 14.28
C ASN A 162 9.05 5.57 15.68
N SER A 163 7.80 5.14 15.82
CA SER A 163 7.22 4.75 17.12
C SER A 163 7.72 3.43 17.68
N GLY A 164 8.46 2.65 16.91
CA GLY A 164 8.82 1.27 17.25
C GLY A 164 7.69 0.26 17.00
N PHE A 165 6.49 0.71 16.66
CA PHE A 165 5.42 -0.18 16.23
C PHE A 165 5.58 -0.55 14.75
N HIS A 166 5.42 -1.83 14.45
CA HIS A 166 5.31 -2.29 13.07
C HIS A 166 3.89 -2.02 12.55
N TYR A 167 3.76 -1.18 11.54
CA TYR A 167 2.46 -0.71 11.07
C TYR A 167 1.46 -1.83 10.71
N PRO A 168 1.86 -2.93 10.02
CA PRO A 168 0.97 -4.07 9.76
C PRO A 168 0.40 -4.72 11.03
N ASP A 169 1.14 -4.69 12.16
CA ASP A 169 0.62 -5.16 13.43
C ASP A 169 -0.52 -4.28 13.94
N ILE A 170 -0.40 -2.93 13.75
CA ILE A 170 -1.45 -2.00 14.14
C ILE A 170 -2.70 -2.20 13.27
N VAL A 171 -2.52 -2.33 11.95
CA VAL A 171 -3.64 -2.66 11.04
C VAL A 171 -4.36 -3.91 11.51
N ARG A 172 -3.63 -5.00 11.77
CA ARG A 172 -4.23 -6.26 12.24
C ARG A 172 -4.91 -6.15 13.61
N ALA A 173 -4.40 -5.31 14.51
CA ALA A 173 -4.98 -5.09 15.82
C ALA A 173 -6.28 -4.29 15.76
N SER A 174 -6.48 -3.50 14.70
CA SER A 174 -7.63 -2.62 14.53
C SER A 174 -8.90 -3.40 14.20
N ASP A 175 -10.04 -2.79 14.52
CA ASP A 175 -11.37 -3.28 14.14
C ASP A 175 -11.86 -2.62 12.85
N VAL A 176 -11.30 -1.45 12.51
CA VAL A 176 -11.53 -0.74 11.26
C VAL A 176 -10.36 0.20 10.97
N VAL A 177 -10.05 0.38 9.69
CA VAL A 177 -9.13 1.41 9.20
C VAL A 177 -9.92 2.50 8.52
N VAL A 178 -9.67 3.77 8.89
CA VAL A 178 -10.36 4.94 8.34
C VAL A 178 -9.33 5.88 7.74
N GLY A 179 -9.54 6.35 6.53
CA GLY A 179 -8.71 7.40 5.96
C GLY A 179 -8.24 7.19 4.53
N LYS A 180 -7.16 7.88 4.14
CA LYS A 180 -6.63 7.77 2.78
C LYS A 180 -6.10 6.38 2.52
N VAL A 181 -6.56 5.78 1.44
CA VAL A 181 -6.21 4.41 1.04
C VAL A 181 -5.21 4.46 -0.12
N GLY A 182 -4.03 3.88 0.12
CA GLY A 182 -3.08 3.52 -0.92
C GLY A 182 -2.91 2.00 -0.96
N TYR A 183 -2.22 1.48 -1.99
CA TYR A 183 -2.01 0.05 -2.22
C TYR A 183 -1.56 -0.71 -0.97
N GLY A 184 -0.53 -0.22 -0.27
CA GLY A 184 0.01 -0.93 0.92
C GLY A 184 -1.01 -1.06 2.05
N THR A 185 -1.76 0.01 2.35
CA THR A 185 -2.82 -0.03 3.38
C THR A 185 -3.93 -1.01 2.97
N LEU A 186 -4.36 -0.96 1.71
CA LEU A 186 -5.38 -1.87 1.19
C LEU A 186 -4.93 -3.34 1.28
N ALA A 187 -3.72 -3.65 0.84
CA ALA A 187 -3.17 -5.00 0.87
C ALA A 187 -3.02 -5.55 2.30
N GLU A 188 -2.61 -4.71 3.26
CA GLU A 188 -2.51 -5.07 4.66
C GLU A 188 -3.89 -5.29 5.29
N CYS A 189 -4.88 -4.43 4.99
CA CYS A 189 -6.26 -4.63 5.44
C CYS A 189 -6.85 -5.90 4.83
N TRP A 190 -6.64 -6.14 3.54
CA TRP A 190 -7.07 -7.37 2.88
C TRP A 190 -6.46 -8.60 3.55
N SER A 191 -5.15 -8.58 3.84
CA SER A 191 -4.46 -9.72 4.47
C SER A 191 -5.03 -10.08 5.84
N ALA A 192 -5.50 -9.09 6.59
CA ALA A 192 -6.01 -9.24 7.95
C ALA A 192 -7.55 -9.25 8.05
N ASN A 193 -8.26 -9.13 6.92
CA ASN A 193 -9.71 -8.98 6.83
C ASN A 193 -10.25 -7.82 7.68
N ILE A 194 -9.56 -6.69 7.68
CA ILE A 194 -9.95 -5.49 8.42
C ILE A 194 -10.81 -4.59 7.53
N PRO A 195 -12.01 -4.19 7.99
CA PRO A 195 -12.88 -3.25 7.28
C PRO A 195 -12.19 -1.92 7.01
N ILE A 196 -12.58 -1.25 5.91
CA ILE A 196 -12.04 0.04 5.52
C ILE A 196 -13.16 1.07 5.30
N LEU A 197 -13.05 2.22 5.94
CA LEU A 197 -13.73 3.43 5.50
C LEU A 197 -12.71 4.27 4.70
N GLY A 198 -12.73 4.11 3.39
CA GLY A 198 -11.68 4.58 2.49
C GLY A 198 -11.95 5.98 1.92
N CYS A 199 -10.99 6.90 2.06
CA CYS A 199 -10.96 8.14 1.32
C CYS A 199 -10.03 7.97 0.10
N TYR A 200 -10.62 7.89 -1.07
CA TYR A 200 -9.91 7.73 -2.35
C TYR A 200 -9.71 9.09 -3.01
N ARG A 201 -8.62 9.23 -3.80
CA ARG A 201 -8.30 10.48 -4.47
C ARG A 201 -8.93 10.52 -5.85
N ASP A 202 -9.72 11.55 -6.14
CA ASP A 202 -10.36 11.74 -7.45
C ASP A 202 -9.35 12.09 -8.54
N ASP A 203 -8.22 12.71 -8.15
CA ASP A 203 -7.16 13.15 -9.05
C ASP A 203 -6.12 12.07 -9.38
N PHE A 204 -6.15 10.91 -8.72
CA PHE A 204 -5.17 9.84 -8.94
C PHE A 204 -5.82 8.57 -9.47
N ARG A 205 -5.49 8.20 -10.69
CA ARG A 205 -6.13 7.14 -11.47
C ARG A 205 -6.13 5.76 -10.80
N GLU A 206 -5.10 5.44 -9.98
CA GLU A 206 -5.03 4.20 -9.22
C GLU A 206 -6.20 4.04 -8.23
N SER A 207 -6.66 5.14 -7.66
CA SER A 207 -7.64 5.14 -6.56
C SER A 207 -8.93 4.41 -6.90
N GLU A 208 -9.42 4.53 -8.13
CA GLU A 208 -10.61 3.81 -8.63
C GLU A 208 -10.41 2.28 -8.55
N LYS A 209 -9.23 1.78 -8.94
CA LYS A 209 -8.92 0.35 -8.90
C LYS A 209 -8.77 -0.19 -7.49
N LEU A 210 -8.22 0.62 -6.59
CA LEU A 210 -8.13 0.27 -5.17
C LEU A 210 -9.51 0.22 -4.52
N GLU A 211 -10.38 1.17 -4.84
CA GLU A 211 -11.75 1.22 -4.34
C GLU A 211 -12.58 0.03 -4.83
N ASP A 212 -12.49 -0.30 -6.12
CA ASP A 212 -13.16 -1.46 -6.71
C ASP A 212 -12.72 -2.76 -6.04
N PHE A 213 -11.42 -2.92 -5.82
CA PHE A 213 -10.88 -4.10 -5.12
C PHE A 213 -11.36 -4.17 -3.66
N ALA A 214 -11.36 -3.04 -2.94
CA ALA A 214 -11.85 -2.98 -1.56
C ALA A 214 -13.31 -3.43 -1.49
N ARG A 215 -14.14 -2.91 -2.40
CA ARG A 215 -15.58 -3.23 -2.48
C ARG A 215 -15.87 -4.70 -2.78
N GLN A 216 -15.00 -5.34 -3.58
CA GLN A 216 -15.18 -6.74 -3.97
C GLN A 216 -14.62 -7.73 -2.95
N HIS A 217 -13.64 -7.34 -2.13
CA HIS A 217 -12.84 -8.26 -1.32
C HIS A 217 -12.76 -7.93 0.17
N LEU A 218 -13.40 -6.83 0.60
CA LEU A 218 -13.46 -6.37 1.98
C LEU A 218 -14.83 -5.82 2.31
N CYS A 219 -15.16 -5.76 3.60
CA CYS A 219 -16.21 -4.87 4.06
C CYS A 219 -15.66 -3.44 3.96
N SER A 220 -16.15 -2.67 3.01
CA SER A 220 -15.61 -1.33 2.75
C SER A 220 -16.70 -0.34 2.36
N GLU A 221 -16.51 0.90 2.78
CA GLU A 221 -17.32 2.05 2.36
C GLU A 221 -16.40 3.20 2.00
N SER A 222 -16.84 4.02 1.05
CA SER A 222 -16.11 5.22 0.65
C SER A 222 -16.53 6.41 1.50
N ILE A 223 -15.57 7.22 1.87
CA ILE A 223 -15.78 8.49 2.56
C ILE A 223 -15.10 9.62 1.79
N THR A 224 -15.70 10.79 1.82
CA THR A 224 -15.12 12.00 1.24
C THR A 224 -14.01 12.57 2.12
N LEU A 225 -13.14 13.40 1.53
CA LEU A 225 -12.11 14.12 2.31
C LEU A 225 -12.74 15.00 3.40
N LYS A 226 -13.89 15.62 3.12
CA LYS A 226 -14.63 16.43 4.09
C LYS A 226 -15.11 15.60 5.28
N GLU A 227 -15.65 14.41 5.03
CA GLU A 227 -16.06 13.49 6.10
C GLU A 227 -14.84 13.03 6.91
N LEU A 228 -13.73 12.70 6.24
CA LEU A 228 -12.49 12.35 6.92
C LEU A 228 -12.00 13.49 7.82
N GLU A 229 -12.07 14.74 7.38
CA GLU A 229 -11.59 15.92 8.12
C GLU A 229 -12.49 16.34 9.27
N ASN A 230 -13.79 16.14 9.18
CA ASN A 230 -14.75 16.56 10.22
C ASN A 230 -15.15 15.45 11.21
N GLY A 231 -14.79 14.19 10.92
CA GLY A 231 -15.08 13.05 11.79
C GLY A 231 -16.50 12.47 11.67
N SER A 232 -17.31 12.90 10.68
CA SER A 232 -18.68 12.40 10.48
C SER A 232 -18.75 10.91 10.07
N TRP A 233 -17.62 10.30 9.76
CA TRP A 233 -17.47 8.88 9.52
C TRP A 233 -17.61 8.01 10.80
N LEU A 234 -17.58 8.61 12.00
CA LEU A 234 -17.44 7.87 13.26
C LEU A 234 -18.58 6.85 13.47
N THR A 235 -19.84 7.22 13.24
CA THR A 235 -20.98 6.29 13.38
C THR A 235 -20.79 5.08 12.48
N ARG A 236 -20.44 5.28 11.20
CA ARG A 236 -20.18 4.17 10.27
C ARG A 236 -19.02 3.30 10.73
N ALA A 237 -17.95 3.90 11.28
CA ALA A 237 -16.84 3.15 11.85
C ALA A 237 -17.23 2.33 13.06
N MET A 238 -18.25 2.74 13.82
CA MET A 238 -18.79 1.95 14.95
C MET A 238 -19.60 0.74 14.45
N ASP A 239 -20.34 0.89 13.37
CA ASP A 239 -21.28 -0.13 12.88
C ASP A 239 -20.62 -1.16 11.96
N ILE A 240 -19.59 -0.79 11.20
CA ILE A 240 -18.93 -1.66 10.23
C ILE A 240 -18.26 -2.85 10.91
N GLN A 241 -18.46 -4.05 10.36
CA GLN A 241 -17.89 -5.31 10.85
C GLN A 241 -17.17 -6.06 9.72
N PRO A 242 -16.17 -6.90 10.05
CA PRO A 242 -15.56 -7.78 9.07
C PRO A 242 -16.61 -8.69 8.44
N SER A 243 -16.57 -8.86 7.13
CA SER A 243 -17.46 -9.81 6.47
C SER A 243 -17.04 -11.25 6.76
N LYS A 244 -18.02 -12.10 7.10
CA LYS A 244 -17.80 -13.54 7.23
C LYS A 244 -17.59 -14.23 5.87
N GLU A 245 -18.09 -13.64 4.78
CA GLU A 245 -17.95 -14.17 3.41
C GLU A 245 -16.49 -14.25 2.95
N TYR A 246 -15.66 -13.33 3.42
CA TYR A 246 -14.24 -13.29 3.03
C TYR A 246 -13.36 -14.25 3.83
N GLY A 247 -13.97 -15.11 4.66
CA GLY A 247 -13.35 -16.23 5.36
C GLY A 247 -12.31 -15.83 6.41
N GLU A 248 -11.80 -16.84 7.09
CA GLU A 248 -10.65 -16.68 7.97
C GLU A 248 -9.40 -16.32 7.14
N THR A 249 -8.59 -15.42 7.68
CA THR A 249 -7.37 -14.90 7.03
C THR A 249 -6.24 -15.94 6.93
N SER A 250 -6.43 -17.12 7.50
CA SER A 250 -5.45 -18.21 7.58
C SER A 250 -4.91 -18.70 6.23
N GLY A 251 -5.61 -18.41 5.12
CA GLY A 251 -5.20 -18.80 3.76
C GLY A 251 -4.63 -17.67 2.89
N ARG A 252 -4.66 -16.40 3.34
CA ARG A 252 -4.20 -15.28 2.51
C ARG A 252 -2.68 -15.16 2.56
N ARG A 253 -2.02 -15.55 1.47
CA ARG A 253 -0.56 -15.45 1.33
C ARG A 253 -0.19 -14.17 0.61
N SER A 254 0.92 -13.55 1.03
CA SER A 254 1.48 -12.40 0.31
C SER A 254 1.97 -12.82 -1.07
N GLY A 255 1.66 -12.02 -2.07
CA GLY A 255 2.21 -12.16 -3.42
C GLY A 255 3.73 -12.08 -3.48
N SER A 256 4.39 -11.59 -2.42
CA SER A 256 5.85 -11.52 -2.32
C SER A 256 6.52 -12.91 -2.41
N GLU A 257 5.90 -13.96 -1.87
CA GLU A 257 6.44 -15.33 -1.97
C GLU A 257 6.38 -15.86 -3.41
N SER A 258 5.25 -15.61 -4.09
CA SER A 258 5.09 -15.96 -5.50
C SER A 258 6.05 -15.15 -6.38
N ALA A 259 6.13 -13.84 -6.16
CA ALA A 259 7.05 -12.97 -6.88
C ALA A 259 8.52 -13.41 -6.70
N ALA A 260 8.93 -13.70 -5.46
CA ALA A 260 10.29 -14.17 -5.18
C ALA A 260 10.61 -15.48 -5.90
N LYS A 261 9.67 -16.43 -5.95
CA LYS A 261 9.83 -17.70 -6.68
C LYS A 261 10.05 -17.45 -8.17
N GLU A 262 9.24 -16.61 -8.79
CA GLU A 262 9.37 -16.29 -10.21
C GLU A 262 10.69 -15.56 -10.52
N ILE A 263 11.12 -14.66 -9.65
CA ILE A 263 12.42 -13.99 -9.78
C ILE A 263 13.56 -15.00 -9.71
N ILE A 264 13.55 -15.92 -8.75
CA ILE A 264 14.58 -16.96 -8.61
C ILE A 264 14.62 -17.86 -9.85
N ASN A 265 13.46 -18.30 -10.33
CA ASN A 265 13.37 -19.12 -11.55
C ASN A 265 13.98 -18.38 -12.76
N PHE A 266 13.59 -17.12 -12.95
CA PHE A 266 14.13 -16.28 -14.02
C PHE A 266 15.65 -16.12 -13.93
N MET A 267 16.20 -15.88 -12.73
CA MET A 267 17.64 -15.75 -12.54
C MET A 267 18.40 -17.03 -12.84
N ILE A 268 17.86 -18.20 -12.44
CA ILE A 268 18.46 -19.50 -12.74
C ILE A 268 18.51 -19.75 -14.25
N GLU A 269 17.45 -19.42 -14.98
CA GLU A 269 17.38 -19.55 -16.44
C GLU A 269 18.37 -18.60 -17.13
N THR A 270 18.48 -17.36 -16.66
CA THR A 270 19.41 -16.37 -17.19
C THR A 270 20.87 -16.83 -17.06
N VAL A 271 21.25 -17.38 -15.90
CA VAL A 271 22.62 -17.91 -15.67
C VAL A 271 22.92 -19.12 -16.60
N LYS A 272 21.97 -20.04 -16.76
CA LYS A 272 22.13 -21.19 -17.66
C LYS A 272 22.35 -20.77 -19.12
N ASN A 273 21.63 -19.75 -19.56
CA ASN A 273 21.72 -19.24 -20.93
C ASN A 273 22.99 -18.41 -21.19
N SER A 274 23.60 -17.85 -20.17
CA SER A 274 24.85 -17.06 -20.24
C SER A 274 26.12 -17.97 -20.18
N GLY A 275 25.98 -19.24 -19.77
CA GLY A 275 27.08 -20.21 -19.63
C GLY A 275 27.27 -21.12 -20.85
N ASN A 276 26.44 -20.99 -21.88
CA ASN A 276 26.58 -21.64 -23.20
C ASN A 276 27.02 -20.61 -24.23
#